data_15cb2fc61110c1a4cf050072427f93be
#
_entry.id   15cb2fc61110c1a4cf050072427f93be
#
_cell.length_a   1.000
_cell.length_b   1.000
_cell.length_c   1.000
_cell.angle_alpha   90.00
_cell.angle_beta   90.00
_cell.angle_gamma   90.00
#
_symmetry.space_group_name_H-M   'P 1'
#
loop_
_entity.id
_entity.type
_entity.pdbx_description
1 polymer ?
#
loop_
_entity_poly.entity_id
_entity_poly.type
_entity_poly.pdbx_seq_one_letter_code
_entity_poly.pdbx_strand_id
1 'polypeptide(L)'
;MLFVSNAAVISSSDFGSIFNGHYATKNLVVIEETLFDKKLTIEKLKALATQKQLSVNRKNIDQFNLEFFGKIILTSNFEDKFAQVNPEETRFFVRKVGIPEFTNLTIEKNLLEEIPAFLYYLKGLPPLSDDIDRSGFTSAELINENLKNVMDESHSGLYKDIEILVAEYFNTHNIDSFKAAAVDVKKQFFSYDNSIPVNYIRRILDKEFEMEILENQRYTPFEEDTGMTKTGTPFEFKKEDFVKNVKNLNEELTPF
;
A
#
# COMPACT_ATOMS: atom_id res chain seq x y z
N MET A 1 -22.67 20.76 10.07
CA MET A 1 -21.76 19.62 10.14
C MET A 1 -22.58 18.34 10.23
N LEU A 2 -22.45 17.42 9.27
CA LEU A 2 -23.30 16.21 9.15
C LEU A 2 -23.17 15.24 10.33
N PHE A 3 -21.99 15.12 10.93
CA PHE A 3 -21.71 14.13 11.97
C PHE A 3 -21.49 14.72 13.37
N VAL A 4 -21.41 16.03 13.53
CA VAL A 4 -21.26 16.81 14.78
C VAL A 4 -20.55 16.01 15.90
N SER A 5 -21.33 15.47 16.86
CA SER A 5 -20.80 14.70 18.00
C SER A 5 -20.33 13.29 17.67
N ASN A 6 -20.69 12.75 16.49
CA ASN A 6 -20.35 11.39 16.05
C ASN A 6 -19.11 11.31 15.15
N ALA A 7 -18.42 12.43 14.94
CA ALA A 7 -17.13 12.48 14.25
C ALA A 7 -15.99 12.85 15.21
N ALA A 8 -14.81 12.34 14.93
CA ALA A 8 -13.56 12.80 15.51
C ALA A 8 -12.59 13.15 14.38
N VAL A 9 -11.92 14.29 14.50
CA VAL A 9 -10.80 14.70 13.67
C VAL A 9 -9.56 14.62 14.56
N ILE A 10 -8.57 13.84 14.16
CA ILE A 10 -7.38 13.55 14.97
C ILE A 10 -6.13 13.61 14.11
N SER A 11 -4.98 13.86 14.72
CA SER A 11 -3.68 13.76 14.04
C SER A 11 -3.21 12.32 13.91
N SER A 12 -2.26 12.06 13.01
CA SER A 12 -1.60 10.74 12.91
C SER A 12 -0.86 10.36 14.20
N SER A 13 -0.32 11.33 14.96
CA SER A 13 0.31 11.10 16.27
C SER A 13 -0.69 10.67 17.34
N ASP A 14 -1.88 11.28 17.37
CA ASP A 14 -2.96 10.91 18.30
C ASP A 14 -3.48 9.51 17.99
N PHE A 15 -3.60 9.17 16.71
CA PHE A 15 -3.96 7.82 16.29
C PHE A 15 -2.92 6.79 16.72
N GLY A 16 -1.62 7.11 16.63
CA GLY A 16 -0.52 6.27 17.10
C GLY A 16 -0.46 6.09 18.62
N SER A 17 -1.11 6.95 19.40
CA SER A 17 -1.16 6.91 20.87
C SER A 17 -1.81 5.62 21.39
N ILE A 18 -1.44 5.27 22.63
CA ILE A 18 -2.10 4.19 23.40
C ILE A 18 -3.51 4.58 23.85
N PHE A 19 -3.79 5.90 23.98
CA PHE A 19 -5.10 6.40 24.40
C PHE A 19 -6.00 6.62 23.19
N ASN A 20 -7.11 5.91 23.14
CA ASN A 20 -8.04 5.92 22.00
C ASN A 20 -9.49 6.29 22.39
N GLY A 21 -9.75 6.60 23.64
CA GLY A 21 -11.10 6.86 24.15
C GLY A 21 -11.81 8.05 23.48
N HIS A 22 -11.07 8.98 22.85
CA HIS A 22 -11.65 10.15 22.20
C HIS A 22 -12.27 9.84 20.82
N TYR A 23 -11.85 8.77 20.15
CA TYR A 23 -12.44 8.36 18.88
C TYR A 23 -13.18 7.01 18.93
N ALA A 24 -13.00 6.23 20.00
CA ALA A 24 -13.52 4.87 20.10
C ALA A 24 -15.05 4.75 19.94
N THR A 25 -15.80 5.79 20.31
CA THR A 25 -17.28 5.84 20.22
C THR A 25 -17.80 6.61 19.00
N LYS A 26 -16.92 6.96 18.06
CA LYS A 26 -17.29 7.79 16.90
C LYS A 26 -17.64 6.93 15.70
N ASN A 27 -18.64 7.37 14.94
CA ASN A 27 -19.04 6.72 13.68
C ASN A 27 -18.14 7.13 12.51
N LEU A 28 -17.46 8.27 12.63
CA LEU A 28 -16.51 8.76 11.65
C LEU A 28 -15.24 9.22 12.36
N VAL A 29 -14.08 8.69 11.92
CA VAL A 29 -12.76 9.11 12.40
C VAL A 29 -11.97 9.62 11.21
N VAL A 30 -11.67 10.91 11.22
CA VAL A 30 -10.82 11.54 10.21
C VAL A 30 -9.41 11.68 10.79
N ILE A 31 -8.42 11.13 10.12
CA ILE A 31 -7.01 11.25 10.50
C ILE A 31 -6.34 12.18 9.49
N GLU A 32 -5.95 13.37 9.95
CA GLU A 32 -5.38 14.42 9.11
C GLU A 32 -3.86 14.29 8.99
N GLU A 33 -3.34 14.85 7.88
CA GLU A 33 -1.91 14.91 7.56
C GLU A 33 -1.22 13.55 7.70
N THR A 34 -1.88 12.51 7.16
CA THR A 34 -1.44 11.14 7.36
C THR A 34 -0.14 10.88 6.64
N LEU A 35 0.89 10.55 7.41
CA LEU A 35 2.10 9.87 6.97
C LEU A 35 2.37 8.73 7.96
N PHE A 36 2.10 7.52 7.55
CA PHE A 36 2.35 6.34 8.38
C PHE A 36 3.67 5.68 7.98
N ASP A 37 4.75 6.17 8.54
CA ASP A 37 6.11 5.62 8.41
C ASP A 37 6.33 4.38 9.30
N LYS A 38 5.50 4.19 10.34
CA LYS A 38 5.61 3.09 11.29
C LYS A 38 4.67 1.94 10.93
N LYS A 39 5.24 0.78 10.66
CA LYS A 39 4.49 -0.45 10.39
C LYS A 39 3.41 -0.75 11.44
N LEU A 40 3.71 -0.53 12.73
CA LEU A 40 2.75 -0.75 13.82
C LEU A 40 1.50 0.12 13.71
N THR A 41 1.62 1.36 13.23
CA THR A 41 0.49 2.27 13.05
C THR A 41 -0.42 1.79 11.91
N ILE A 42 0.18 1.30 10.83
CA ILE A 42 -0.56 0.72 9.69
C ILE A 42 -1.28 -0.57 10.12
N GLU A 43 -0.62 -1.44 10.87
CA GLU A 43 -1.25 -2.66 11.38
C GLU A 43 -2.40 -2.34 12.34
N LYS A 44 -2.26 -1.31 13.20
CA LYS A 44 -3.35 -0.82 14.05
C LYS A 44 -4.54 -0.31 13.21
N LEU A 45 -4.29 0.42 12.13
CA LEU A 45 -5.32 0.90 11.20
C LEU A 45 -6.05 -0.27 10.53
N LYS A 46 -5.30 -1.24 10.00
CA LYS A 46 -5.84 -2.44 9.37
C LYS A 46 -6.67 -3.27 10.34
N ALA A 47 -6.18 -3.43 11.56
CA ALA A 47 -6.91 -4.11 12.63
C ALA A 47 -8.23 -3.38 12.92
N LEU A 48 -8.20 -2.07 13.09
CA LEU A 48 -9.38 -1.26 13.40
C LEU A 48 -10.43 -1.31 12.28
N ALA A 49 -10.01 -1.39 11.03
CA ALA A 49 -10.90 -1.51 9.87
C ALA A 49 -11.62 -2.88 9.80
N THR A 50 -11.07 -3.91 10.45
CA THR A 50 -11.57 -5.30 10.34
C THR A 50 -12.11 -5.88 11.63
N GLN A 51 -11.67 -5.40 12.78
CA GLN A 51 -12.09 -5.89 14.10
C GLN A 51 -13.48 -5.39 14.46
N LYS A 52 -14.29 -6.28 15.05
CA LYS A 52 -15.58 -5.88 15.62
C LYS A 52 -15.44 -5.24 17.01
N GLN A 53 -14.42 -5.64 17.77
CA GLN A 53 -14.21 -5.17 19.12
C GLN A 53 -12.93 -4.31 19.20
N LEU A 54 -13.06 -3.16 19.82
CA LEU A 54 -11.97 -2.24 20.11
C LEU A 54 -11.72 -2.20 21.61
N SER A 55 -10.49 -2.46 22.02
CA SER A 55 -10.06 -2.24 23.39
C SER A 55 -9.80 -0.75 23.63
N VAL A 56 -10.55 -0.17 24.54
CA VAL A 56 -10.51 1.26 24.84
C VAL A 56 -9.65 1.54 26.05
N ASN A 57 -8.66 2.40 25.82
CA ASN A 57 -7.76 2.85 26.87
C ASN A 57 -7.96 4.36 27.10
N ARG A 58 -8.31 4.73 28.32
CA ARG A 58 -8.47 6.11 28.78
C ARG A 58 -7.56 6.37 29.96
N LYS A 59 -7.12 7.62 30.10
CA LYS A 59 -6.28 8.00 31.26
C LYS A 59 -7.06 7.82 32.56
N ASN A 60 -6.48 7.12 33.54
CA ASN A 60 -7.04 6.87 34.86
C ASN A 60 -8.37 6.08 34.86
N ILE A 61 -8.63 5.30 33.84
CA ILE A 61 -9.80 4.42 33.76
C ILE A 61 -9.31 3.05 33.31
N ASP A 62 -9.85 2.00 33.92
CA ASP A 62 -9.55 0.63 33.52
C ASP A 62 -9.92 0.39 32.06
N GLN A 63 -9.11 -0.40 31.37
CA GLN A 63 -9.32 -0.77 29.98
C GLN A 63 -10.60 -1.58 29.84
N PHE A 64 -11.42 -1.27 28.85
CA PHE A 64 -12.64 -2.00 28.52
C PHE A 64 -12.80 -2.20 27.02
N ASN A 65 -13.58 -3.18 26.62
CA ASN A 65 -13.87 -3.45 25.22
C ASN A 65 -15.21 -2.87 24.81
N LEU A 66 -15.28 -2.31 23.61
CA LEU A 66 -16.53 -1.92 22.98
C LEU A 66 -16.57 -2.36 21.52
N GLU A 67 -17.76 -2.46 20.97
CA GLU A 67 -17.97 -2.72 19.56
C GLU A 67 -17.70 -1.44 18.76
N PHE A 68 -16.81 -1.52 17.75
CA PHE A 68 -16.39 -0.37 16.95
C PHE A 68 -17.10 -0.39 15.59
N PHE A 69 -17.86 0.65 15.31
CA PHE A 69 -18.61 0.85 14.06
C PHE A 69 -18.04 2.00 13.21
N GLY A 70 -16.97 2.61 13.65
CA GLY A 70 -16.41 3.80 13.00
C GLY A 70 -15.87 3.50 11.61
N LYS A 71 -16.16 4.41 10.68
CA LYS A 71 -15.48 4.49 9.38
C LYS A 71 -14.32 5.44 9.49
N ILE A 72 -13.21 5.09 8.82
CA ILE A 72 -11.97 5.85 8.91
C ILE A 72 -11.73 6.55 7.57
N ILE A 73 -11.45 7.84 7.62
CA ILE A 73 -11.00 8.65 6.47
C ILE A 73 -9.58 9.13 6.79
N LEU A 74 -8.68 8.92 5.85
CA LEU A 74 -7.32 9.43 5.89
C LEU A 74 -7.21 10.60 4.91
N THR A 75 -6.62 11.71 5.33
CA THR A 75 -6.23 12.79 4.43
C THR A 75 -4.71 12.94 4.46
N SER A 76 -4.10 13.11 3.29
CA SER A 76 -2.65 13.21 3.19
C SER A 76 -2.25 14.13 2.04
N ASN A 77 -1.18 14.89 2.25
CA ASN A 77 -0.49 15.66 1.23
C ASN A 77 0.70 14.88 0.63
N PHE A 78 0.94 13.66 1.10
CA PHE A 78 2.07 12.81 0.67
C PHE A 78 1.68 11.90 -0.50
N GLU A 79 0.72 12.30 -1.30
CA GLU A 79 0.24 11.58 -2.48
C GLU A 79 0.28 10.05 -2.31
N ASP A 80 1.17 9.37 -3.06
CA ASP A 80 1.24 7.90 -3.09
C ASP A 80 2.10 7.31 -1.95
N LYS A 81 2.66 8.14 -1.03
CA LYS A 81 3.58 7.73 0.06
C LYS A 81 2.97 7.81 1.47
N PHE A 82 1.66 7.97 1.61
CA PHE A 82 1.03 8.17 2.93
C PHE A 82 1.08 6.93 3.83
N ALA A 83 1.18 5.73 3.27
CA ALA A 83 1.23 4.47 4.00
C ALA A 83 1.93 3.38 3.18
N GLN A 84 2.56 2.41 3.87
CA GLN A 84 3.02 1.18 3.22
C GLN A 84 1.85 0.20 3.04
N VAL A 85 1.49 -0.06 1.80
CA VAL A 85 0.35 -0.90 1.43
C VAL A 85 0.87 -2.13 0.68
N ASN A 86 0.41 -3.32 1.08
CA ASN A 86 0.81 -4.56 0.40
C ASN A 86 0.04 -4.71 -0.93
N PRO A 87 0.60 -5.42 -1.93
CA PRO A 87 -0.05 -5.63 -3.23
C PRO A 87 -1.46 -6.23 -3.17
N GLU A 88 -1.74 -7.11 -2.21
CA GLU A 88 -3.05 -7.75 -2.02
C GLU A 88 -4.02 -6.96 -1.13
N GLU A 89 -3.72 -5.69 -0.84
CA GLU A 89 -4.48 -4.91 0.12
C GLU A 89 -5.78 -4.36 -0.49
N THR A 90 -6.91 -4.77 0.04
CA THR A 90 -8.25 -4.36 -0.42
C THR A 90 -9.03 -3.52 0.60
N ARG A 91 -8.41 -3.15 1.72
CA ARG A 91 -9.05 -2.36 2.79
C ARG A 91 -9.01 -0.86 2.56
N PHE A 92 -8.23 -0.40 1.59
CA PHE A 92 -8.09 1.02 1.26
C PHE A 92 -8.85 1.35 -0.02
N PHE A 93 -9.69 2.37 0.07
CA PHE A 93 -10.24 3.06 -1.10
C PHE A 93 -9.48 4.38 -1.25
N VAL A 94 -8.61 4.45 -2.25
CA VAL A 94 -7.74 5.62 -2.45
C VAL A 94 -8.32 6.53 -3.53
N ARG A 95 -8.39 7.82 -3.23
CA ARG A 95 -8.85 8.83 -4.19
C ARG A 95 -7.94 10.05 -4.17
N LYS A 96 -7.39 10.40 -5.31
CA LYS A 96 -6.64 11.64 -5.51
C LYS A 96 -7.62 12.78 -5.77
N VAL A 97 -7.47 13.85 -5.02
CA VAL A 97 -8.28 15.07 -5.17
C VAL A 97 -7.44 16.11 -5.89
N GLY A 98 -7.97 16.65 -6.98
CA GLY A 98 -7.30 17.70 -7.74
C GLY A 98 -7.19 19.01 -6.96
N ILE A 99 -6.18 19.80 -7.29
CA ILE A 99 -6.01 21.15 -6.75
C ILE A 99 -7.10 22.05 -7.37
N PRO A 100 -7.88 22.79 -6.58
CA PRO A 100 -8.88 23.73 -7.12
C PRO A 100 -8.22 24.81 -7.97
N GLU A 101 -8.79 25.11 -9.12
CA GLU A 101 -8.29 26.17 -10.03
C GLU A 101 -8.36 27.56 -9.40
N PHE A 102 -9.24 27.76 -8.43
CA PHE A 102 -9.42 29.04 -7.74
C PHE A 102 -9.77 28.83 -6.25
N THR A 103 -9.39 29.80 -5.44
CA THR A 103 -9.73 29.81 -4.02
C THR A 103 -11.12 30.40 -3.82
N ASN A 104 -12.03 29.61 -3.27
CA ASN A 104 -13.36 30.10 -2.87
C ASN A 104 -13.40 30.39 -1.38
N LEU A 105 -13.32 31.66 -0.99
CA LEU A 105 -13.32 32.09 0.41
C LEU A 105 -14.62 31.80 1.16
N THR A 106 -15.71 31.51 0.44
CA THR A 106 -17.03 31.22 1.03
C THR A 106 -17.40 29.74 0.94
N ILE A 107 -16.45 28.87 0.60
CA ILE A 107 -16.72 27.44 0.37
C ILE A 107 -17.36 26.76 1.56
N GLU A 108 -16.90 27.04 2.77
CA GLU A 108 -17.45 26.45 3.99
C GLU A 108 -18.94 26.83 4.17
N LYS A 109 -19.27 28.10 3.98
CA LYS A 109 -20.66 28.59 4.05
C LYS A 109 -21.53 27.91 3.01
N ASN A 110 -21.07 27.86 1.75
CA ASN A 110 -21.79 27.23 0.65
C ASN A 110 -22.03 25.73 0.92
N LEU A 111 -21.02 25.01 1.40
CA LEU A 111 -21.18 23.60 1.77
C LEU A 111 -22.19 23.40 2.89
N LEU A 112 -22.23 24.29 3.88
CA LEU A 112 -23.22 24.21 4.96
C LEU A 112 -24.65 24.41 4.44
N GLU A 113 -24.84 25.33 3.50
CA GLU A 113 -26.13 25.58 2.85
C GLU A 113 -26.59 24.42 1.94
N GLU A 114 -25.66 23.67 1.38
CA GLU A 114 -25.93 22.50 0.50
C GLU A 114 -26.27 21.21 1.28
N ILE A 115 -25.98 21.14 2.59
CA ILE A 115 -26.23 19.93 3.40
C ILE A 115 -27.64 19.35 3.25
N PRO A 116 -28.73 20.14 3.28
CA PRO A 116 -30.09 19.62 3.13
C PRO A 116 -30.32 18.94 1.77
N ALA A 117 -29.80 19.55 0.69
CA ALA A 117 -29.90 19.01 -0.66
C ALA A 117 -29.09 17.72 -0.80
N PHE A 118 -27.89 17.67 -0.22
CA PHE A 118 -27.05 16.46 -0.18
C PHE A 118 -27.73 15.32 0.58
N LEU A 119 -28.34 15.60 1.73
CA LEU A 119 -29.08 14.59 2.51
C LEU A 119 -30.30 14.08 1.73
N TYR A 120 -31.01 14.96 1.00
CA TYR A 120 -32.10 14.55 0.14
C TYR A 120 -31.62 13.61 -0.97
N TYR A 121 -30.51 13.94 -1.62
CA TYR A 121 -29.86 13.10 -2.63
C TYR A 121 -29.49 11.72 -2.06
N LEU A 122 -28.84 11.67 -0.90
CA LEU A 122 -28.46 10.40 -0.24
C LEU A 122 -29.66 9.51 0.07
N LYS A 123 -30.80 10.10 0.49
CA LYS A 123 -32.03 9.34 0.75
C LYS A 123 -32.66 8.77 -0.52
N GLY A 124 -32.39 9.36 -1.67
CA GLY A 124 -32.87 8.91 -2.97
C GLY A 124 -32.01 7.83 -3.61
N LEU A 125 -30.82 7.54 -3.07
CA LEU A 125 -29.96 6.49 -3.60
C LEU A 125 -30.60 5.11 -3.38
N PRO A 126 -30.48 4.20 -4.36
CA PRO A 126 -30.92 2.82 -4.18
C PRO A 126 -30.15 2.16 -3.03
N PRO A 127 -30.74 1.15 -2.37
CA PRO A 127 -30.01 0.31 -1.42
C PRO A 127 -28.77 -0.27 -2.08
N LEU A 128 -27.70 -0.45 -1.30
CA LEU A 128 -26.51 -1.14 -1.76
C LEU A 128 -26.88 -2.57 -2.20
N SER A 129 -26.33 -3.05 -3.32
CA SER A 129 -26.56 -4.40 -3.80
C SER A 129 -25.85 -5.43 -2.89
N ASP A 130 -26.34 -6.67 -2.92
CA ASP A 130 -25.75 -7.78 -2.15
C ASP A 130 -24.34 -8.16 -2.66
N ASP A 131 -23.95 -7.70 -3.86
CA ASP A 131 -22.62 -7.91 -4.45
C ASP A 131 -21.53 -6.96 -3.94
N ILE A 132 -21.90 -6.02 -3.07
CA ILE A 132 -20.98 -5.08 -2.47
C ILE A 132 -20.42 -5.69 -1.18
N ASP A 133 -19.10 -5.69 -1.07
CA ASP A 133 -18.46 -6.15 0.15
C ASP A 133 -18.80 -5.25 1.35
N ARG A 134 -18.37 -5.66 2.56
CA ARG A 134 -18.61 -4.90 3.80
C ARG A 134 -18.04 -3.47 3.78
N SER A 135 -17.16 -3.13 2.82
CA SER A 135 -16.61 -1.78 2.66
C SER A 135 -17.59 -0.85 1.97
N GLY A 136 -18.57 -1.38 1.25
CA GLY A 136 -19.53 -0.64 0.45
C GLY A 136 -19.02 -0.35 -0.97
N PHE A 137 -17.98 -1.04 -1.41
CA PHE A 137 -17.39 -0.90 -2.75
C PHE A 137 -17.30 -2.24 -3.45
N THR A 138 -17.36 -2.25 -4.77
CA THR A 138 -17.04 -3.42 -5.58
C THR A 138 -15.53 -3.65 -5.60
N SER A 139 -15.10 -4.89 -5.83
CA SER A 139 -13.66 -5.20 -5.95
C SER A 139 -12.97 -4.38 -7.04
N ALA A 140 -13.67 -4.06 -8.14
CA ALA A 140 -13.13 -3.23 -9.22
C ALA A 140 -12.94 -1.77 -8.81
N GLU A 141 -13.80 -1.24 -7.94
CA GLU A 141 -13.66 0.13 -7.41
C GLU A 141 -12.55 0.24 -6.38
N LEU A 142 -12.34 -0.81 -5.58
CA LEU A 142 -11.27 -0.86 -4.58
C LEU A 142 -9.89 -0.88 -5.22
N ILE A 143 -9.69 -1.67 -6.29
CA ILE A 143 -8.41 -1.78 -6.99
C ILE A 143 -8.34 -0.73 -8.11
N ASN A 144 -8.40 0.54 -7.74
CA ASN A 144 -8.25 1.65 -8.67
C ASN A 144 -6.77 2.02 -8.89
N GLU A 145 -6.50 2.86 -9.91
CA GLU A 145 -5.16 3.31 -10.27
C GLU A 145 -4.43 4.00 -9.11
N ASN A 146 -5.14 4.83 -8.34
CA ASN A 146 -4.54 5.51 -7.19
C ASN A 146 -4.05 4.53 -6.11
N LEU A 147 -4.80 3.45 -5.84
CA LEU A 147 -4.34 2.42 -4.91
C LEU A 147 -3.12 1.67 -5.46
N LYS A 148 -3.07 1.40 -6.77
CA LYS A 148 -1.90 0.78 -7.41
C LYS A 148 -0.67 1.65 -7.24
N ASN A 149 -0.75 2.96 -7.48
CA ASN A 149 0.37 3.88 -7.29
C ASN A 149 0.90 3.85 -5.85
N VAL A 150 0.00 3.80 -4.83
CA VAL A 150 0.42 3.66 -3.42
C VAL A 150 1.10 2.32 -3.16
N MET A 151 0.63 1.23 -3.78
CA MET A 151 1.27 -0.08 -3.69
C MET A 151 2.67 -0.05 -4.31
N ASP A 152 2.82 0.51 -5.51
CA ASP A 152 4.08 0.63 -6.24
C ASP A 152 5.11 1.47 -5.45
N GLU A 153 4.68 2.59 -4.86
CA GLU A 153 5.55 3.39 -3.98
C GLU A 153 5.88 2.71 -2.64
N SER A 154 5.08 1.71 -2.26
CA SER A 154 5.30 0.94 -1.02
C SER A 154 6.36 -0.15 -1.15
N HIS A 155 6.80 -0.46 -2.37
CA HIS A 155 7.89 -1.42 -2.58
C HIS A 155 9.17 -0.95 -1.91
N SER A 156 9.93 -1.89 -1.38
CA SER A 156 11.21 -1.58 -0.73
C SER A 156 12.21 -0.98 -1.71
N GLY A 157 13.14 -0.16 -1.24
CA GLY A 157 14.23 0.34 -2.08
C GLY A 157 15.00 -0.79 -2.77
N LEU A 158 15.22 -1.91 -2.07
CA LEU A 158 15.89 -3.08 -2.64
C LEU A 158 15.06 -3.77 -3.73
N TYR A 159 13.71 -3.73 -3.69
CA TYR A 159 12.86 -4.18 -4.79
C TYR A 159 13.18 -3.39 -6.07
N LYS A 160 13.16 -2.05 -5.97
CA LYS A 160 13.45 -1.17 -7.12
C LYS A 160 14.87 -1.37 -7.65
N ASP A 161 15.85 -1.55 -6.76
CA ASP A 161 17.22 -1.87 -7.15
C ASP A 161 17.32 -3.21 -7.90
N ILE A 162 16.66 -4.26 -7.42
CA ILE A 162 16.60 -5.56 -8.11
C ILE A 162 15.92 -5.43 -9.46
N GLU A 163 14.80 -4.71 -9.55
CA GLU A 163 14.07 -4.50 -10.80
C GLU A 163 14.96 -3.86 -11.87
N ILE A 164 15.65 -2.77 -11.52
CA ILE A 164 16.56 -2.06 -12.43
C ILE A 164 17.72 -2.97 -12.86
N LEU A 165 18.41 -3.62 -11.93
CA LEU A 165 19.58 -4.44 -12.22
C LEU A 165 19.24 -5.69 -13.06
N VAL A 166 18.10 -6.31 -12.81
CA VAL A 166 17.60 -7.45 -13.61
C VAL A 166 17.22 -6.99 -15.01
N ALA A 167 16.56 -5.83 -15.16
CA ALA A 167 16.21 -5.29 -16.47
C ALA A 167 17.48 -4.94 -17.29
N GLU A 168 18.49 -4.34 -16.65
CA GLU A 168 19.80 -4.08 -17.27
C GLU A 168 20.48 -5.38 -17.70
N TYR A 169 20.42 -6.43 -16.88
CA TYR A 169 20.97 -7.75 -17.20
C TYR A 169 20.30 -8.34 -18.45
N PHE A 170 18.96 -8.31 -18.56
CA PHE A 170 18.24 -8.76 -19.75
C PHE A 170 18.66 -7.99 -21.01
N ASN A 171 18.79 -6.67 -20.90
CA ASN A 171 19.17 -5.84 -22.04
C ASN A 171 20.61 -6.07 -22.50
N THR A 172 21.52 -6.31 -21.54
CA THR A 172 22.95 -6.52 -21.84
C THR A 172 23.21 -7.89 -22.48
N HIS A 173 22.54 -8.94 -22.00
CA HIS A 173 22.79 -10.32 -22.44
C HIS A 173 21.83 -10.79 -23.55
N ASN A 174 20.81 -9.98 -23.87
CA ASN A 174 19.79 -10.26 -24.88
C ASN A 174 19.15 -11.66 -24.76
N ILE A 175 18.80 -12.04 -23.53
CA ILE A 175 18.11 -13.29 -23.18
C ILE A 175 16.65 -13.01 -22.81
N ASP A 176 15.78 -14.02 -22.91
CA ASP A 176 14.35 -13.87 -22.61
C ASP A 176 13.99 -14.37 -21.20
N SER A 177 14.77 -15.29 -20.64
CA SER A 177 14.60 -15.78 -19.28
C SER A 177 15.91 -16.29 -18.71
N PHE A 178 16.00 -16.35 -17.38
CA PHE A 178 17.07 -17.05 -16.67
C PHE A 178 16.56 -17.54 -15.31
N LYS A 179 17.32 -18.47 -14.70
CA LYS A 179 17.04 -18.96 -13.35
C LYS A 179 18.14 -18.55 -12.38
N ALA A 180 17.74 -18.05 -11.20
CA ALA A 180 18.68 -17.69 -10.15
C ALA A 180 18.03 -17.86 -8.77
N ALA A 181 18.77 -18.38 -7.80
CA ALA A 181 18.35 -18.34 -6.40
C ALA A 181 18.74 -16.99 -5.76
N ALA A 182 18.14 -16.64 -4.62
CA ALA A 182 18.45 -15.40 -3.93
C ALA A 182 19.94 -15.21 -3.59
N VAL A 183 20.67 -16.32 -3.38
CA VAL A 183 22.12 -16.29 -3.17
C VAL A 183 22.87 -15.88 -4.43
N ASP A 184 22.35 -16.26 -5.60
CA ASP A 184 22.95 -15.91 -6.90
C ASP A 184 22.70 -14.44 -7.22
N VAL A 185 21.47 -13.97 -7.00
CA VAL A 185 21.09 -12.56 -7.13
C VAL A 185 21.99 -11.69 -6.25
N LYS A 186 22.20 -12.10 -4.98
CA LYS A 186 23.14 -11.39 -4.10
C LYS A 186 24.55 -11.37 -4.67
N LYS A 187 25.07 -12.51 -5.11
CA LYS A 187 26.42 -12.62 -5.65
C LYS A 187 26.61 -11.77 -6.90
N GLN A 188 25.62 -11.75 -7.78
CA GLN A 188 25.67 -11.06 -9.06
C GLN A 188 25.56 -9.54 -8.89
N PHE A 189 24.58 -9.08 -8.13
CA PHE A 189 24.21 -7.67 -8.09
C PHE A 189 24.64 -6.93 -6.82
N PHE A 190 24.79 -7.65 -5.70
CA PHE A 190 25.02 -7.05 -4.37
C PHE A 190 26.22 -7.64 -3.64
N SER A 191 27.22 -8.14 -4.38
CA SER A 191 28.44 -8.74 -3.80
C SER A 191 29.26 -7.75 -2.96
N TYR A 192 29.16 -6.46 -3.26
CA TYR A 192 29.87 -5.38 -2.58
C TYR A 192 29.15 -4.93 -1.28
N ASP A 193 27.87 -5.25 -1.10
CA ASP A 193 27.09 -4.83 0.06
C ASP A 193 26.79 -6.01 1.01
N ASN A 194 27.60 -6.11 2.06
CA ASN A 194 27.42 -7.14 3.08
C ASN A 194 26.23 -6.88 4.02
N SER A 195 25.62 -5.70 4.00
CA SER A 195 24.47 -5.36 4.85
C SER A 195 23.17 -6.01 4.39
N ILE A 196 23.09 -6.43 3.11
CA ILE A 196 21.91 -7.06 2.53
C ILE A 196 21.95 -8.59 2.75
N PRO A 197 21.14 -9.16 3.65
CA PRO A 197 21.13 -10.61 3.87
C PRO A 197 20.39 -11.34 2.73
N VAL A 198 20.85 -12.54 2.37
CA VAL A 198 20.23 -13.38 1.32
C VAL A 198 18.75 -13.66 1.60
N ASN A 199 18.38 -13.88 2.85
CA ASN A 199 16.99 -14.12 3.25
C ASN A 199 16.08 -12.90 2.98
N TYR A 200 16.64 -11.69 2.99
CA TYR A 200 15.88 -10.49 2.64
C TYR A 200 15.61 -10.42 1.15
N ILE A 201 16.63 -10.69 0.30
CA ILE A 201 16.44 -10.81 -1.15
C ILE A 201 15.40 -11.89 -1.46
N ARG A 202 15.51 -13.08 -0.84
CA ARG A 202 14.54 -14.16 -1.02
C ARG A 202 13.10 -13.71 -0.71
N ARG A 203 12.92 -12.97 0.39
CA ARG A 203 11.60 -12.47 0.78
C ARG A 203 11.04 -11.48 -0.24
N ILE A 204 11.88 -10.61 -0.80
CA ILE A 204 11.47 -9.66 -1.84
C ILE A 204 11.03 -10.39 -3.11
N LEU A 205 11.84 -11.36 -3.58
CA LEU A 205 11.50 -12.15 -4.76
C LEU A 205 10.20 -12.94 -4.58
N ASP A 206 9.99 -13.56 -3.41
CA ASP A 206 8.80 -14.34 -3.07
C ASP A 206 7.56 -13.46 -2.81
N LYS A 207 7.71 -12.34 -2.07
CA LYS A 207 6.57 -11.57 -1.54
C LYS A 207 6.30 -10.24 -2.26
N GLU A 208 7.31 -9.57 -2.80
CA GLU A 208 7.14 -8.29 -3.47
C GLU A 208 7.10 -8.46 -5.01
N PHE A 209 7.89 -9.39 -5.58
CA PHE A 209 7.80 -9.79 -6.98
C PHE A 209 6.80 -10.93 -7.22
N GLU A 210 6.27 -11.55 -6.17
CA GLU A 210 5.31 -12.69 -6.23
C GLU A 210 5.81 -13.86 -7.09
N MET A 211 7.14 -14.07 -7.12
CA MET A 211 7.75 -15.10 -7.93
C MET A 211 7.63 -16.47 -7.27
N GLU A 212 7.29 -17.49 -8.06
CA GLU A 212 7.21 -18.86 -7.59
C GLU A 212 8.63 -19.45 -7.32
N ILE A 213 8.77 -20.11 -6.17
CA ILE A 213 9.99 -20.83 -5.80
C ILE A 213 9.97 -22.20 -6.46
N LEU A 214 10.94 -22.47 -7.35
CA LEU A 214 11.09 -23.76 -8.00
C LEU A 214 11.89 -24.71 -7.09
N GLU A 215 11.21 -25.66 -6.44
CA GLU A 215 11.85 -26.56 -5.49
C GLU A 215 12.71 -27.63 -6.19
N ASN A 216 13.91 -27.90 -5.64
CA ASN A 216 14.82 -28.97 -6.06
C ASN A 216 15.15 -29.01 -7.55
N GLN A 217 15.23 -27.85 -8.20
CA GLN A 217 15.59 -27.77 -9.62
C GLN A 217 17.09 -27.72 -9.84
N ARG A 218 17.51 -28.40 -10.91
CA ARG A 218 18.86 -28.25 -11.47
C ARG A 218 18.84 -27.08 -12.44
N TYR A 219 19.72 -26.09 -12.25
CA TYR A 219 19.78 -24.88 -13.07
C TYR A 219 21.21 -24.33 -13.16
N THR A 220 21.47 -23.56 -14.21
CA THR A 220 22.67 -22.74 -14.34
C THR A 220 22.30 -21.30 -13.99
N PRO A 221 22.91 -20.69 -12.97
CA PRO A 221 22.61 -19.32 -12.59
C PRO A 221 22.95 -18.35 -13.73
N PHE A 222 22.02 -17.44 -14.04
CA PHE A 222 22.22 -16.38 -15.03
C PHE A 222 22.67 -16.83 -16.43
N GLU A 223 22.48 -18.11 -16.81
CA GLU A 223 22.96 -18.69 -18.05
C GLU A 223 24.44 -18.40 -18.35
N GLU A 224 25.27 -18.26 -17.29
CA GLU A 224 26.69 -18.02 -17.44
C GLU A 224 27.38 -19.14 -18.26
N ASP A 225 28.26 -18.75 -19.17
CA ASP A 225 29.09 -19.65 -20.02
C ASP A 225 30.00 -20.63 -19.23
N THR A 226 30.04 -20.50 -17.91
CA THR A 226 30.83 -21.33 -17.00
C THR A 226 30.34 -22.79 -16.92
N GLY A 227 29.15 -23.09 -17.43
CA GLY A 227 28.60 -24.45 -17.47
C GLY A 227 28.33 -25.09 -16.09
N MET A 228 28.52 -24.36 -14.99
CA MET A 228 28.33 -24.90 -13.65
C MET A 228 26.85 -24.94 -13.29
N THR A 229 26.26 -26.14 -13.49
CA THR A 229 24.91 -26.41 -13.01
C THR A 229 24.94 -26.77 -11.53
N LYS A 230 23.95 -26.26 -10.78
CA LYS A 230 23.72 -26.61 -9.39
C LYS A 230 22.26 -26.99 -9.12
N THR A 231 22.00 -27.65 -8.00
CA THR A 231 20.65 -27.97 -7.55
C THR A 231 20.28 -27.04 -6.41
N GLY A 232 19.08 -26.50 -6.43
CA GLY A 232 18.61 -25.58 -5.40
C GLY A 232 17.17 -25.16 -5.58
N THR A 233 16.83 -24.00 -5.04
CA THR A 233 15.49 -23.39 -5.07
C THR A 233 15.54 -22.05 -5.82
N PRO A 234 15.71 -22.08 -7.17
CA PRO A 234 15.75 -20.86 -7.96
C PRO A 234 14.36 -20.25 -8.15
N PHE A 235 14.37 -18.99 -8.56
CA PHE A 235 13.27 -18.28 -9.17
C PHE A 235 13.51 -18.22 -10.69
N GLU A 236 12.45 -18.15 -11.47
CA GLU A 236 12.51 -17.94 -12.90
C GLU A 236 12.23 -16.48 -13.22
N PHE A 237 13.21 -15.78 -13.77
CA PHE A 237 13.11 -14.40 -14.21
C PHE A 237 12.75 -14.37 -15.69
N LYS A 238 11.72 -13.61 -16.07
CA LYS A 238 11.27 -13.44 -17.45
C LYS A 238 11.39 -11.98 -17.86
N LYS A 239 11.94 -11.73 -19.04
CA LYS A 239 12.18 -10.38 -19.56
C LYS A 239 10.92 -9.51 -19.59
N GLU A 240 9.77 -10.10 -19.92
CA GLU A 240 8.49 -9.39 -19.99
C GLU A 240 8.02 -8.81 -18.65
N ASP A 241 8.44 -9.39 -17.53
CA ASP A 241 8.03 -8.96 -16.19
C ASP A 241 8.84 -7.74 -15.72
N PHE A 242 10.10 -7.59 -16.21
CA PHE A 242 11.03 -6.56 -15.75
C PHE A 242 11.19 -5.38 -16.73
N VAL A 243 11.21 -5.64 -18.04
CA VAL A 243 11.55 -4.59 -19.04
C VAL A 243 10.40 -3.62 -19.32
N LYS A 244 9.14 -4.00 -19.11
CA LYS A 244 8.00 -3.10 -19.27
C LYS A 244 7.98 -2.00 -18.21
N ASN A 245 8.36 -2.33 -16.99
CA ASN A 245 8.31 -1.41 -15.84
C ASN A 245 9.40 -0.32 -15.93
N VAL A 246 10.59 -0.66 -16.45
CA VAL A 246 11.71 0.29 -16.57
C VAL A 246 11.46 1.38 -17.62
N LYS A 247 10.64 1.13 -18.65
CA LYS A 247 10.26 2.19 -19.61
C LYS A 247 9.42 3.29 -18.96
N ASN A 248 8.55 2.94 -18.04
CA ASN A 248 7.73 3.90 -17.30
C ASN A 248 8.58 4.75 -16.32
N LEU A 249 9.59 4.15 -15.69
CA LEU A 249 10.52 4.85 -14.78
C LEU A 249 11.42 5.87 -15.50
N ASN A 250 11.82 5.61 -16.75
CA ASN A 250 12.68 6.52 -17.52
C ASN A 250 11.90 7.70 -18.13
N GLU A 251 10.59 7.57 -18.35
CA GLU A 251 9.75 8.69 -18.81
C GLU A 251 9.47 9.70 -17.69
N GLU A 252 9.47 9.27 -16.41
CA GLU A 252 9.32 10.15 -15.24
C GLU A 252 10.61 10.90 -14.85
N LEU A 253 11.78 10.45 -15.33
CA LEU A 253 13.10 11.04 -15.00
C LEU A 253 13.64 12.05 -16.03
N THR A 254 12.89 12.37 -17.08
CA THR A 254 13.26 13.47 -17.99
C THR A 254 12.74 14.80 -17.45
N PRO A 255 13.58 15.66 -16.86
CA PRO A 255 13.15 17.00 -16.49
C PRO A 255 12.99 17.85 -17.76
N PHE A 256 11.91 18.62 -17.78
CA PHE A 256 11.67 19.69 -18.74
C PHE A 256 12.73 20.78 -18.67
#